data_9df6b645b4f50abb2d99e15f314fc962
#
_entry.id   9df6b645b4f50abb2d99e15f314fc962
#
_cell.length_a   1.000
_cell.length_b   1.000
_cell.length_c   1.000
_cell.angle_alpha   90.00
_cell.angle_beta   90.00
_cell.angle_gamma   90.00
#
_symmetry.space_group_name_H-M   'P 1'
#
loop_
_entity.id
_entity.type
_entity.pdbx_description
1 polymer ?
#
loop_
_entity_poly.entity_id
_entity_poly.type
_entity_poly.pdbx_seq_one_letter_code
_entity_poly.pdbx_strand_id
1 'polypeptide(L)'
;MVTGWQKINGTYYYFRGWGGMYRGTFFQLGGETYYADADGKMVTGWLSKENQWYYFRENGAMYRNTFFTHLNNSYYADANGVMVTGERTINGASYYFKDWGGMAKNQWLNAQKRMVSGDPQTGWYYFGSDGKMVKSYYALLKKNSSNWYYSFDENGVCILGSSQYVRAKDSVSGKYYTMEHQYYTDPSVSDRDFFAAICSAEAGVQRKTGMTAVAMVIRNRMAAQNISLRTAIYKQQQFEPARNGSLTNYLTGIAEQSSSIINQLKNNGAYGAVDESQSIMDAYLKNGTKRVIPGFGDTRDDFDYLYFMTPKAFKNLNMDKEKCVTYTYTYKWTTSSGTAREDSHMFFVNWVKKQS
;
A
#
# COMPACT_ATOMS: atom_id res chain seq x y z
N MET A 1 26.94 59.50 16.47
CA MET A 1 26.20 58.82 15.39
C MET A 1 25.63 57.52 15.95
N VAL A 2 24.37 57.28 15.74
CA VAL A 2 23.72 56.05 16.22
C VAL A 2 23.94 54.93 15.20
N THR A 3 24.40 53.74 15.63
CA THR A 3 24.63 52.60 14.78
C THR A 3 24.18 51.30 15.48
N GLY A 4 23.97 50.26 14.72
CA GLY A 4 23.54 48.94 15.26
C GLY A 4 22.06 48.93 15.66
N TRP A 5 21.68 47.93 16.47
CA TRP A 5 20.34 47.78 16.99
C TRP A 5 19.97 48.89 17.99
N GLN A 6 18.84 49.52 17.76
CA GLN A 6 18.26 50.52 18.66
C GLN A 6 16.80 50.12 18.99
N LYS A 7 16.46 50.18 20.26
CA LYS A 7 15.06 50.02 20.72
C LYS A 7 14.46 51.38 21.02
N ILE A 8 13.52 51.82 20.22
CA ILE A 8 12.86 53.13 20.34
C ILE A 8 11.37 52.87 20.54
N ASN A 9 10.83 53.33 21.67
CA ASN A 9 9.41 53.13 22.04
C ASN A 9 8.94 51.67 21.93
N GLY A 10 9.79 50.72 22.39
CA GLY A 10 9.48 49.30 22.36
C GLY A 10 9.78 48.60 21.04
N THR A 11 10.04 49.30 19.95
CA THR A 11 10.29 48.76 18.61
C THR A 11 11.76 48.79 18.28
N TYR A 12 12.25 47.76 17.61
CA TYR A 12 13.65 47.64 17.18
C TYR A 12 13.85 48.22 15.77
N TYR A 13 14.96 48.93 15.61
CA TYR A 13 15.47 49.51 14.36
C TYR A 13 16.95 49.15 14.21
N TYR A 14 17.45 49.00 12.97
CA TYR A 14 18.87 48.81 12.74
C TYR A 14 19.49 49.91 11.90
N PHE A 15 20.53 50.51 12.45
CA PHE A 15 21.29 51.58 11.81
C PHE A 15 22.63 51.03 11.32
N ARG A 16 22.96 51.30 10.05
CA ARG A 16 24.23 50.96 9.44
C ARG A 16 25.39 51.70 10.13
N GLY A 17 26.65 51.27 9.88
CA GLY A 17 27.83 51.86 10.47
C GLY A 17 27.97 53.37 10.19
N TRP A 18 27.37 53.86 9.12
CA TRP A 18 27.33 55.28 8.77
C TRP A 18 26.07 56.00 9.23
N GLY A 19 25.26 55.38 10.08
CA GLY A 19 24.09 55.99 10.70
C GLY A 19 22.78 55.89 9.92
N GLY A 20 22.80 55.41 8.66
CA GLY A 20 21.60 55.26 7.86
C GLY A 20 20.78 54.04 8.32
N MET A 21 19.46 54.18 8.49
CA MET A 21 18.55 53.14 8.91
C MET A 21 18.14 52.24 7.70
N TYR A 22 18.00 50.93 7.90
CA TYR A 22 17.35 50.03 6.90
C TYR A 22 15.86 50.33 6.85
N ARG A 23 15.27 50.35 5.66
CA ARG A 23 13.84 50.58 5.42
C ARG A 23 13.37 49.77 4.20
N GLY A 24 12.20 49.16 4.27
CA GLY A 24 11.53 48.44 3.17
C GLY A 24 12.34 47.31 2.58
N THR A 25 13.31 46.73 3.31
CA THR A 25 14.29 45.82 2.72
C THR A 25 14.72 44.70 3.67
N PHE A 26 15.13 43.59 3.05
CA PHE A 26 15.86 42.52 3.76
C PHE A 26 17.33 42.98 3.96
N PHE A 27 17.90 42.57 5.08
CA PHE A 27 19.32 42.75 5.36
C PHE A 27 19.88 41.61 6.17
N GLN A 28 21.18 41.37 6.06
CA GLN A 28 21.88 40.30 6.75
C GLN A 28 22.75 40.87 7.88
N LEU A 29 22.72 40.16 9.00
CA LEU A 29 23.55 40.49 10.15
C LEU A 29 23.90 39.18 10.91
N GLY A 30 25.21 38.92 11.11
CA GLY A 30 25.66 37.75 11.86
C GLY A 30 25.21 36.41 11.26
N GLY A 31 25.01 36.34 9.93
CA GLY A 31 24.53 35.13 9.26
C GLY A 31 23.02 34.96 9.23
N GLU A 32 22.28 35.78 9.99
CA GLU A 32 20.82 35.80 10.01
C GLU A 32 20.26 36.86 9.04
N THR A 33 19.06 36.65 8.54
CA THR A 33 18.34 37.60 7.68
C THR A 33 17.22 38.26 8.47
N TYR A 34 17.08 39.56 8.33
CA TYR A 34 16.07 40.41 8.94
C TYR A 34 15.32 41.17 7.88
N TYR A 35 14.16 41.72 8.22
CA TYR A 35 13.44 42.67 7.39
C TYR A 35 13.06 43.91 8.20
N ALA A 36 13.36 45.06 7.64
CA ALA A 36 12.86 46.33 8.14
C ALA A 36 11.68 46.79 7.26
N ASP A 37 10.55 47.15 7.84
CA ASP A 37 9.41 47.70 7.10
C ASP A 37 9.69 49.08 6.49
N ALA A 38 8.70 49.69 5.84
CA ALA A 38 8.84 51.01 5.22
C ALA A 38 9.22 52.12 6.22
N ASP A 39 8.82 51.96 7.49
CA ASP A 39 9.17 52.89 8.57
C ASP A 39 10.53 52.57 9.21
N GLY A 40 11.15 51.45 8.82
CA GLY A 40 12.41 50.93 9.38
C GLY A 40 12.22 50.04 10.61
N LYS A 41 10.99 49.69 11.00
CA LYS A 41 10.72 48.81 12.12
C LYS A 41 11.10 47.37 11.78
N MET A 42 11.79 46.72 12.71
CA MET A 42 12.10 45.28 12.58
C MET A 42 10.83 44.43 12.58
N VAL A 43 10.65 43.66 11.54
CA VAL A 43 9.50 42.75 11.41
C VAL A 43 9.72 41.50 12.24
N THR A 44 8.67 41.07 12.92
CA THR A 44 8.54 39.74 13.58
C THR A 44 7.22 39.09 13.15
N GLY A 45 7.14 37.74 13.23
CA GLY A 45 5.96 37.04 12.76
C GLY A 45 5.85 36.99 11.23
N TRP A 46 4.63 36.98 10.72
CA TRP A 46 4.36 36.83 9.28
C TRP A 46 4.60 38.13 8.50
N LEU A 47 5.24 38.01 7.34
CA LEU A 47 5.39 39.04 6.33
C LEU A 47 4.94 38.51 4.97
N SER A 48 4.02 39.20 4.33
CA SER A 48 3.70 39.00 2.90
C SER A 48 4.41 40.07 2.07
N LYS A 49 5.22 39.64 1.11
CA LYS A 49 5.93 40.53 0.20
C LYS A 49 6.04 39.86 -1.19
N GLU A 50 5.62 40.57 -2.22
CA GLU A 50 5.71 40.06 -3.63
C GLU A 50 5.03 38.69 -3.82
N ASN A 51 3.85 38.52 -3.24
CA ASN A 51 3.07 37.26 -3.23
C ASN A 51 3.78 36.07 -2.58
N GLN A 52 4.82 36.32 -1.78
CA GLN A 52 5.51 35.30 -0.99
C GLN A 52 5.32 35.57 0.50
N TRP A 53 5.29 34.49 1.27
CA TRP A 53 5.17 34.58 2.72
C TRP A 53 6.48 34.20 3.38
N TYR A 54 6.86 34.98 4.41
CA TYR A 54 8.03 34.80 5.25
C TYR A 54 7.62 34.78 6.70
N TYR A 55 8.41 34.14 7.56
CA TYR A 55 8.16 34.16 8.99
C TYR A 55 9.43 34.48 9.77
N PHE A 56 9.31 35.42 10.69
CA PHE A 56 10.41 35.92 11.50
C PHE A 56 10.20 35.56 12.97
N ARG A 57 11.27 35.16 13.63
CA ARG A 57 11.30 34.89 15.06
C ARG A 57 11.02 36.19 15.85
N GLU A 58 10.78 36.06 17.15
CA GLU A 58 10.61 37.20 18.04
C GLU A 58 11.83 38.13 18.09
N ASN A 59 13.03 37.60 17.88
CA ASN A 59 14.27 38.35 17.75
C ASN A 59 14.49 38.96 16.36
N GLY A 60 13.52 38.86 15.45
CA GLY A 60 13.55 39.39 14.09
C GLY A 60 14.31 38.53 13.06
N ALA A 61 14.94 37.46 13.47
CA ALA A 61 15.64 36.57 12.54
C ALA A 61 14.66 35.72 11.70
N MET A 62 14.82 35.71 10.38
CA MET A 62 13.97 34.98 9.47
C MET A 62 14.22 33.47 9.54
N TYR A 63 13.16 32.66 9.51
CA TYR A 63 13.30 31.22 9.30
C TYR A 63 13.75 30.93 7.86
N ARG A 64 14.77 30.09 7.70
CA ARG A 64 15.31 29.67 6.40
C ARG A 64 15.73 28.21 6.45
N ASN A 65 15.42 27.46 5.38
CA ASN A 65 15.76 26.06 5.22
C ASN A 65 15.44 25.19 6.45
N THR A 66 14.29 25.44 7.06
CA THR A 66 13.92 24.78 8.32
C THR A 66 12.41 24.71 8.54
N PHE A 67 12.00 23.72 9.32
CA PHE A 67 10.65 23.63 9.85
C PHE A 67 10.47 24.64 11.02
N PHE A 68 9.28 25.17 11.13
CA PHE A 68 8.89 25.97 12.29
C PHE A 68 7.41 25.74 12.64
N THR A 69 7.04 26.10 13.85
CA THR A 69 5.66 25.96 14.35
C THR A 69 5.09 27.31 14.69
N HIS A 70 3.85 27.56 14.28
CA HIS A 70 3.07 28.72 14.66
C HIS A 70 1.61 28.30 14.87
N LEU A 71 1.00 28.67 16.00
CA LEU A 71 -0.39 28.32 16.37
C LEU A 71 -0.71 26.84 16.14
N ASN A 72 0.13 25.94 16.66
CA ASN A 72 0.03 24.48 16.55
C ASN A 72 0.13 23.89 15.13
N ASN A 73 0.39 24.72 14.11
CA ASN A 73 0.64 24.27 12.76
C ASN A 73 2.14 24.26 12.47
N SER A 74 2.59 23.29 11.68
CA SER A 74 3.97 23.23 11.22
C SER A 74 4.06 23.77 9.80
N TYR A 75 5.14 24.47 9.53
CA TYR A 75 5.47 25.11 8.25
C TYR A 75 6.91 24.77 7.88
N TYR A 76 7.28 25.03 6.66
CA TYR A 76 8.67 24.99 6.21
C TYR A 76 9.00 26.24 5.41
N ALA A 77 10.11 26.86 5.75
CA ALA A 77 10.70 27.93 4.97
C ALA A 77 11.84 27.36 4.14
N ASP A 78 11.87 27.65 2.85
CA ASP A 78 12.92 27.21 1.95
C ASP A 78 14.27 27.95 2.20
N ALA A 79 15.29 27.69 1.39
CA ALA A 79 16.60 28.31 1.52
C ALA A 79 16.56 29.85 1.39
N ASN A 80 15.56 30.40 0.73
CA ASN A 80 15.33 31.84 0.59
C ASN A 80 14.47 32.43 1.69
N GLY A 81 13.95 31.57 2.59
CA GLY A 81 13.01 31.94 3.67
C GLY A 81 11.56 31.98 3.22
N VAL A 82 11.24 31.59 2.00
CA VAL A 82 9.88 31.59 1.48
C VAL A 82 9.12 30.39 2.06
N MET A 83 7.95 30.65 2.63
CA MET A 83 7.04 29.58 3.08
C MET A 83 6.60 28.73 1.90
N VAL A 84 6.80 27.43 2.00
CA VAL A 84 6.43 26.49 0.93
C VAL A 84 4.97 26.06 1.00
N THR A 85 4.41 25.75 -0.17
CA THR A 85 3.10 25.11 -0.35
C THR A 85 3.21 23.93 -1.30
N GLY A 86 2.18 23.08 -1.31
CA GLY A 86 2.15 21.87 -2.13
C GLY A 86 3.10 20.80 -1.64
N GLU A 87 3.44 19.87 -2.52
CA GLU A 87 4.37 18.79 -2.19
C GLU A 87 5.82 19.26 -2.20
N ARG A 88 6.59 18.77 -1.22
CA ARG A 88 8.03 19.02 -1.11
C ARG A 88 8.75 17.77 -0.62
N THR A 89 9.89 17.49 -1.24
CA THR A 89 10.85 16.51 -0.72
C THR A 89 11.91 17.26 0.09
N ILE A 90 12.00 16.94 1.37
CA ILE A 90 12.94 17.56 2.32
C ILE A 90 13.70 16.43 3.00
N ASN A 91 15.04 16.44 2.87
CA ASN A 91 15.91 15.39 3.42
C ASN A 91 15.46 13.96 3.07
N GLY A 92 15.05 13.75 1.82
CA GLY A 92 14.64 12.44 1.30
C GLY A 92 13.22 11.99 1.68
N ALA A 93 12.49 12.75 2.49
CA ALA A 93 11.10 12.48 2.83
C ALA A 93 10.14 13.42 2.10
N SER A 94 8.97 12.92 1.68
CA SER A 94 7.94 13.73 1.02
C SER A 94 6.96 14.28 2.06
N TYR A 95 6.63 15.56 1.92
CA TYR A 95 5.68 16.29 2.74
C TYR A 95 4.66 16.99 1.83
N TYR A 96 3.51 17.33 2.40
CA TYR A 96 2.53 18.18 1.73
C TYR A 96 2.19 19.38 2.62
N PHE A 97 2.29 20.57 2.03
CA PHE A 97 1.89 21.83 2.66
C PHE A 97 0.65 22.36 1.96
N LYS A 98 -0.36 22.68 2.73
CA LYS A 98 -1.64 23.24 2.24
C LYS A 98 -1.40 24.59 1.57
N ASP A 99 -2.38 25.09 0.82
CA ASP A 99 -2.26 26.37 0.11
C ASP A 99 -1.94 27.55 1.05
N TRP A 100 -2.31 27.43 2.31
CA TRP A 100 -1.97 28.40 3.37
C TRP A 100 -0.67 28.06 4.12
N GLY A 101 0.12 27.11 3.64
CA GLY A 101 1.44 26.74 4.15
C GLY A 101 1.48 25.71 5.27
N GLY A 102 0.37 25.37 5.90
CA GLY A 102 0.34 24.40 7.00
C GLY A 102 0.61 22.99 6.53
N MET A 103 1.55 22.30 7.18
CA MET A 103 1.92 20.90 6.86
C MET A 103 0.80 19.92 7.17
N ALA A 104 0.50 19.01 6.25
CA ALA A 104 -0.41 17.90 6.48
C ALA A 104 0.17 16.94 7.51
N LYS A 105 -0.57 16.66 8.58
CA LYS A 105 -0.22 15.68 9.63
C LYS A 105 -1.43 14.85 10.00
N ASN A 106 -1.24 13.54 10.23
CA ASN A 106 -2.31 12.60 10.54
C ASN A 106 -3.49 12.75 9.57
N GLN A 107 -3.22 12.93 8.27
CA GLN A 107 -4.21 13.34 7.30
C GLN A 107 -4.12 12.56 6.00
N TRP A 108 -5.30 12.19 5.49
CA TRP A 108 -5.46 11.66 4.14
C TRP A 108 -5.57 12.79 3.12
N LEU A 109 -4.91 12.61 1.98
CA LEU A 109 -5.03 13.47 0.80
C LEU A 109 -5.32 12.63 -0.43
N ASN A 110 -6.24 13.08 -1.27
CA ASN A 110 -6.56 12.44 -2.55
C ASN A 110 -5.70 13.03 -3.66
N ALA A 111 -5.13 12.15 -4.49
CA ALA A 111 -4.18 12.51 -5.54
C ALA A 111 -4.75 13.34 -6.70
N GLN A 112 -6.05 13.42 -6.88
CA GLN A 112 -6.62 14.25 -7.96
C GLN A 112 -6.23 15.74 -7.86
N LYS A 113 -5.68 16.14 -6.72
CA LYS A 113 -5.14 17.49 -6.48
C LYS A 113 -3.61 17.55 -6.45
N ARG A 114 -2.94 16.47 -6.77
CA ARG A 114 -1.49 16.35 -6.64
C ARG A 114 -0.86 16.17 -8.01
N MET A 115 -0.15 17.18 -8.46
CA MET A 115 0.74 17.11 -9.61
C MET A 115 2.12 16.70 -9.13
N VAL A 116 2.52 15.45 -9.36
CA VAL A 116 3.93 15.06 -9.36
C VAL A 116 4.36 15.05 -10.81
N SER A 117 5.39 15.80 -11.12
CA SER A 117 6.10 15.89 -12.41
C SER A 117 5.58 14.91 -13.49
N GLY A 118 4.56 15.30 -14.25
CA GLY A 118 4.19 14.70 -15.52
C GLY A 118 2.92 13.85 -15.56
N ASP A 119 2.59 13.04 -14.56
CA ASP A 119 1.37 12.22 -14.57
C ASP A 119 0.55 12.35 -13.29
N PRO A 120 -0.79 12.60 -13.38
CA PRO A 120 -1.66 12.57 -12.22
C PRO A 120 -1.80 11.14 -11.74
N GLN A 121 -1.13 10.78 -10.65
CA GLN A 121 -1.38 9.50 -9.98
C GLN A 121 -2.72 9.59 -9.24
N THR A 122 -3.67 8.76 -9.62
CA THR A 122 -4.96 8.64 -8.94
C THR A 122 -4.79 7.75 -7.71
N GLY A 123 -5.07 8.28 -6.52
CA GLY A 123 -5.02 7.50 -5.29
C GLY A 123 -5.12 8.34 -4.03
N TRP A 124 -5.11 7.67 -2.89
CA TRP A 124 -5.08 8.28 -1.58
C TRP A 124 -3.68 8.15 -0.98
N TYR A 125 -3.23 9.22 -0.33
CA TYR A 125 -1.96 9.31 0.38
C TYR A 125 -2.22 9.61 1.84
N TYR A 126 -1.35 9.13 2.72
CA TYR A 126 -1.41 9.45 4.13
C TYR A 126 -0.12 10.09 4.60
N PHE A 127 -0.25 11.16 5.36
CA PHE A 127 0.85 11.86 6.03
C PHE A 127 0.78 11.57 7.52
N GLY A 128 1.85 11.01 8.08
CA GLY A 128 1.93 10.60 9.47
C GLY A 128 1.93 11.77 10.46
N SER A 129 2.11 11.47 11.74
CA SER A 129 2.16 12.47 12.80
C SER A 129 3.36 13.41 12.68
N ASP A 130 4.44 12.96 12.05
CA ASP A 130 5.63 13.76 11.73
C ASP A 130 5.50 14.53 10.40
N GLY A 131 4.38 14.39 9.70
CA GLY A 131 4.09 15.01 8.42
C GLY A 131 4.72 14.31 7.21
N LYS A 132 5.49 13.24 7.39
CA LYS A 132 6.05 12.49 6.27
C LYS A 132 4.98 11.67 5.58
N MET A 133 5.07 11.59 4.25
CA MET A 133 4.25 10.69 3.47
C MET A 133 4.67 9.24 3.72
N VAL A 134 3.69 8.39 4.03
CA VAL A 134 3.91 6.94 4.19
C VAL A 134 4.11 6.30 2.82
N LYS A 135 5.21 5.57 2.64
CA LYS A 135 5.59 4.87 1.41
C LYS A 135 6.11 3.47 1.72
N SER A 136 5.88 2.51 0.81
CA SER A 136 6.39 1.13 0.91
C SER A 136 6.19 0.50 2.29
N TYR A 137 5.12 0.88 2.96
CA TYR A 137 4.88 0.55 4.35
C TYR A 137 3.38 0.54 4.65
N TYR A 138 3.02 0.00 5.78
CA TYR A 138 1.67 0.13 6.30
C TYR A 138 1.64 1.04 7.54
N ALA A 139 0.59 1.81 7.67
CA ALA A 139 0.38 2.68 8.81
C ALA A 139 -0.82 2.22 9.63
N LEU A 140 -0.66 2.26 10.97
CA LEU A 140 -1.77 2.07 11.88
C LEU A 140 -2.58 3.37 11.96
N LEU A 141 -3.82 3.30 11.54
CA LEU A 141 -4.75 4.42 11.59
C LEU A 141 -6.00 4.03 12.38
N LYS A 142 -6.55 4.96 13.12
CA LYS A 142 -7.83 4.75 13.80
C LYS A 142 -8.99 5.00 12.85
N LYS A 143 -9.94 4.06 12.82
CA LYS A 143 -11.21 4.18 12.10
C LYS A 143 -12.32 3.70 13.02
N ASN A 144 -13.28 4.57 13.32
CA ASN A 144 -14.46 4.24 14.16
C ASN A 144 -14.09 3.52 15.48
N SER A 145 -13.14 4.06 16.23
CA SER A 145 -12.63 3.51 17.50
C SER A 145 -11.85 2.19 17.37
N SER A 146 -11.68 1.66 16.19
CA SER A 146 -10.88 0.46 15.90
C SER A 146 -9.53 0.82 15.31
N ASN A 147 -8.54 -0.06 15.50
CA ASN A 147 -7.24 0.09 14.88
C ASN A 147 -7.25 -0.58 13.51
N TRP A 148 -6.90 0.19 12.48
CA TRP A 148 -6.82 -0.28 11.09
C TRP A 148 -5.43 -0.05 10.54
N TYR A 149 -4.93 -0.99 9.74
CA TYR A 149 -3.70 -0.82 8.99
C TYR A 149 -4.01 -0.60 7.52
N TYR A 150 -3.24 0.27 6.90
CA TYR A 150 -3.31 0.56 5.47
C TYR A 150 -1.95 0.34 4.83
N SER A 151 -1.93 -0.32 3.68
CA SER A 151 -0.71 -0.50 2.88
C SER A 151 -0.54 0.64 1.88
N PHE A 152 0.72 0.99 1.63
CA PHE A 152 1.10 2.02 0.66
C PHE A 152 2.19 1.46 -0.26
N ASP A 153 2.11 1.75 -1.55
CA ASP A 153 3.13 1.39 -2.51
C ASP A 153 4.40 2.24 -2.36
N GLU A 154 5.38 2.02 -3.24
CA GLU A 154 6.65 2.77 -3.25
C GLU A 154 6.48 4.27 -3.55
N ASN A 155 5.38 4.65 -4.19
CA ASN A 155 5.03 6.03 -4.48
C ASN A 155 4.18 6.68 -3.38
N GLY A 156 3.80 5.91 -2.35
CA GLY A 156 2.94 6.35 -1.25
C GLY A 156 1.45 6.33 -1.57
N VAL A 157 1.04 5.68 -2.66
CA VAL A 157 -0.37 5.50 -2.98
C VAL A 157 -0.94 4.40 -2.07
N CYS A 158 -2.02 4.72 -1.36
CA CYS A 158 -2.74 3.74 -0.58
C CYS A 158 -3.36 2.69 -1.50
N ILE A 159 -3.00 1.45 -1.25
CA ILE A 159 -3.53 0.34 -2.00
C ILE A 159 -4.91 0.02 -1.43
N LEU A 160 -5.99 0.54 -2.03
CA LEU A 160 -7.37 0.29 -1.65
C LEU A 160 -7.91 -0.93 -2.38
N GLY A 161 -8.42 -1.93 -1.66
CA GLY A 161 -9.18 -3.04 -2.22
C GLY A 161 -10.56 -3.12 -1.58
N SER A 162 -11.52 -3.65 -2.28
CA SER A 162 -12.82 -3.95 -1.71
C SER A 162 -12.70 -5.09 -0.70
N SER A 163 -12.94 -4.83 0.56
CA SER A 163 -13.16 -5.80 1.65
C SER A 163 -12.14 -6.95 1.77
N GLN A 164 -10.84 -6.69 1.61
CA GLN A 164 -9.82 -7.71 1.83
C GLN A 164 -9.09 -7.45 3.15
N TYR A 165 -8.86 -8.52 3.90
CA TYR A 165 -8.16 -8.46 5.17
C TYR A 165 -6.68 -8.79 4.95
N VAL A 166 -5.81 -7.91 5.41
CA VAL A 166 -4.36 -8.13 5.43
C VAL A 166 -3.89 -8.07 6.87
N ARG A 167 -2.99 -8.96 7.23
CA ARG A 167 -2.38 -8.93 8.55
C ARG A 167 -1.09 -8.13 8.52
N ALA A 168 -0.95 -7.22 9.46
CA ALA A 168 0.26 -6.42 9.61
C ALA A 168 0.72 -6.38 11.07
N LYS A 169 2.04 -6.33 11.26
CA LYS A 169 2.68 -6.22 12.55
C LYS A 169 2.89 -4.76 12.91
N ASP A 170 2.40 -4.35 14.07
CA ASP A 170 2.71 -3.04 14.63
C ASP A 170 4.18 -3.03 15.09
N SER A 171 4.96 -2.09 14.57
CA SER A 171 6.39 -1.96 14.89
C SER A 171 6.65 -1.54 16.34
N VAL A 172 5.68 -0.93 17.01
CA VAL A 172 5.80 -0.46 18.39
C VAL A 172 5.39 -1.54 19.39
N SER A 173 4.18 -2.09 19.23
CA SER A 173 3.65 -3.11 20.15
C SER A 173 4.10 -4.53 19.81
N GLY A 174 4.62 -4.77 18.62
CA GLY A 174 4.97 -6.09 18.10
C GLY A 174 3.75 -6.99 17.83
N LYS A 175 2.52 -6.48 18.03
CA LYS A 175 1.28 -7.23 17.82
C LYS A 175 0.87 -7.18 16.36
N TYR A 176 0.15 -8.22 15.94
CA TYR A 176 -0.45 -8.26 14.62
C TYR A 176 -1.88 -7.75 14.66
N TYR A 177 -2.27 -7.04 13.63
CA TYR A 177 -3.61 -6.50 13.45
C TYR A 177 -4.13 -6.83 12.07
N THR A 178 -5.44 -7.03 11.95
CA THR A 178 -6.10 -7.23 10.67
C THR A 178 -6.27 -5.90 9.96
N MET A 179 -5.86 -5.84 8.69
CA MET A 179 -6.01 -4.67 7.84
C MET A 179 -7.19 -4.85 6.89
N GLU A 180 -7.92 -3.78 6.68
CA GLU A 180 -8.76 -3.67 5.50
C GLU A 180 -7.82 -3.26 4.36
N HIS A 181 -7.36 -4.18 3.58
CA HIS A 181 -6.72 -4.09 2.25
C HIS A 181 -5.52 -5.00 2.03
N GLN A 182 -5.56 -5.65 1.02
CA GLN A 182 -4.96 -5.95 -0.24
C GLN A 182 -3.84 -6.93 -0.27
N TYR A 183 -2.73 -6.70 0.38
CA TYR A 183 -1.57 -7.57 0.27
C TYR A 183 -1.07 -7.91 1.67
N TYR A 184 -1.08 -9.18 1.98
CA TYR A 184 -0.36 -9.64 3.15
C TYR A 184 1.14 -9.37 2.94
N THR A 185 1.73 -8.53 3.76
CA THR A 185 3.11 -8.04 3.60
C THR A 185 4.06 -8.49 4.71
N ASP A 186 3.63 -9.40 5.59
CA ASP A 186 4.51 -9.90 6.64
C ASP A 186 5.73 -10.62 6.00
N PRO A 187 6.95 -10.12 6.18
CA PRO A 187 8.14 -10.66 5.54
C PRO A 187 8.52 -12.06 6.04
N SER A 188 7.96 -12.50 7.17
CA SER A 188 8.17 -13.87 7.68
C SER A 188 7.40 -14.93 6.90
N VAL A 189 6.43 -14.51 6.07
CA VAL A 189 5.67 -15.41 5.21
C VAL A 189 6.29 -15.44 3.81
N SER A 190 6.95 -16.55 3.49
CA SER A 190 7.53 -16.75 2.17
C SER A 190 6.46 -16.86 1.09
N ASP A 191 6.83 -16.65 -0.19
CA ASP A 191 5.92 -16.85 -1.32
C ASP A 191 5.45 -18.29 -1.43
N ARG A 192 6.27 -19.28 -1.05
CA ARG A 192 5.89 -20.69 -0.99
C ARG A 192 4.83 -20.96 0.06
N ASP A 193 4.97 -20.37 1.25
CA ASP A 193 3.98 -20.48 2.33
C ASP A 193 2.67 -19.79 1.96
N PHE A 194 2.77 -18.61 1.37
CA PHE A 194 1.62 -17.85 0.88
C PHE A 194 0.85 -18.65 -0.18
N PHE A 195 1.57 -19.27 -1.11
CA PHE A 195 0.96 -20.08 -2.16
C PHE A 195 0.31 -21.35 -1.58
N ALA A 196 0.97 -22.04 -0.65
CA ALA A 196 0.39 -23.19 0.02
C ALA A 196 -0.87 -22.83 0.82
N ALA A 197 -0.87 -21.67 1.46
CA ALA A 197 -2.02 -21.15 2.21
C ALA A 197 -3.24 -20.93 1.33
N ILE A 198 -3.08 -20.27 0.16
CA ILE A 198 -4.22 -20.03 -0.74
C ILE A 198 -4.73 -21.33 -1.36
N CYS A 199 -3.85 -22.23 -1.78
CA CYS A 199 -4.26 -23.53 -2.32
C CYS A 199 -5.01 -24.37 -1.29
N SER A 200 -4.55 -24.35 -0.02
CA SER A 200 -5.23 -25.05 1.07
C SER A 200 -6.59 -24.42 1.39
N ALA A 201 -6.71 -23.10 1.37
CA ALA A 201 -7.94 -22.40 1.65
C ALA A 201 -9.01 -22.62 0.55
N GLU A 202 -8.59 -22.75 -0.71
CA GLU A 202 -9.50 -22.97 -1.84
C GLU A 202 -9.87 -24.44 -2.03
N ALA A 203 -8.92 -25.35 -1.90
CA ALA A 203 -9.10 -26.75 -2.31
C ALA A 203 -8.52 -27.76 -1.30
N GLY A 204 -8.35 -27.38 -0.03
CA GLY A 204 -7.71 -28.24 0.97
C GLY A 204 -8.38 -29.60 1.18
N VAL A 205 -9.71 -29.68 1.04
CA VAL A 205 -10.45 -30.94 1.09
C VAL A 205 -10.23 -31.83 -0.13
N GLN A 206 -9.87 -31.26 -1.27
CA GLN A 206 -9.58 -31.97 -2.52
C GLN A 206 -8.16 -32.56 -2.56
N ARG A 207 -7.42 -32.41 -1.47
CA ARG A 207 -6.06 -32.92 -1.32
C ARG A 207 -5.09 -32.34 -2.36
N LYS A 208 -3.92 -32.97 -2.49
CA LYS A 208 -2.84 -32.50 -3.35
C LYS A 208 -3.29 -32.24 -4.80
N THR A 209 -4.03 -33.14 -5.43
CA THR A 209 -4.44 -33.01 -6.85
C THR A 209 -5.29 -31.77 -7.10
N GLY A 210 -6.34 -31.55 -6.29
CA GLY A 210 -7.19 -30.36 -6.43
C GLY A 210 -6.42 -29.05 -6.13
N MET A 211 -5.55 -29.08 -5.13
CA MET A 211 -4.69 -27.93 -4.81
C MET A 211 -3.64 -27.67 -5.91
N THR A 212 -3.08 -28.70 -6.55
CA THR A 212 -2.20 -28.55 -7.73
C THR A 212 -2.94 -27.87 -8.88
N ALA A 213 -4.21 -28.22 -9.11
CA ALA A 213 -5.01 -27.58 -10.15
C ALA A 213 -5.26 -26.08 -9.85
N VAL A 214 -5.58 -25.71 -8.61
CA VAL A 214 -5.67 -24.31 -8.17
C VAL A 214 -4.33 -23.58 -8.36
N ALA A 215 -3.23 -24.19 -7.95
CA ALA A 215 -1.89 -23.63 -8.12
C ALA A 215 -1.55 -23.41 -9.60
N MET A 216 -1.91 -24.33 -10.48
CA MET A 216 -1.68 -24.20 -11.93
C MET A 216 -2.50 -23.04 -12.53
N VAL A 217 -3.76 -22.86 -12.13
CA VAL A 217 -4.55 -21.68 -12.57
C VAL A 217 -3.86 -20.38 -12.17
N ILE A 218 -3.36 -20.29 -10.94
CA ILE A 218 -2.63 -19.11 -10.47
C ILE A 218 -1.37 -18.87 -11.32
N ARG A 219 -0.57 -19.92 -11.57
CA ARG A 219 0.64 -19.83 -12.38
C ARG A 219 0.37 -19.47 -13.84
N ASN A 220 -0.68 -20.05 -14.42
CA ASN A 220 -1.10 -19.72 -15.78
C ASN A 220 -1.46 -18.22 -15.89
N ARG A 221 -2.15 -17.66 -14.90
CA ARG A 221 -2.43 -16.22 -14.84
C ARG A 221 -1.18 -15.37 -14.68
N MET A 222 -0.29 -15.77 -13.77
CA MET A 222 0.98 -15.06 -13.57
C MET A 222 1.74 -14.96 -14.90
N ALA A 223 1.84 -16.07 -15.62
CA ALA A 223 2.52 -16.12 -16.92
C ALA A 223 1.78 -15.33 -18.01
N ALA A 224 0.45 -15.52 -18.14
CA ALA A 224 -0.33 -14.88 -19.19
C ALA A 224 -0.44 -13.35 -19.04
N GLN A 225 -0.41 -12.84 -17.82
CA GLN A 225 -0.59 -11.43 -17.51
C GLN A 225 0.71 -10.73 -17.04
N ASN A 226 1.80 -11.47 -16.92
CA ASN A 226 3.07 -11.02 -16.39
C ASN A 226 2.91 -10.29 -15.02
N ILE A 227 2.25 -10.96 -14.08
CA ILE A 227 1.96 -10.42 -12.75
C ILE A 227 2.54 -11.29 -11.64
N SER A 228 2.77 -10.70 -10.46
CA SER A 228 3.25 -11.43 -9.28
C SER A 228 2.17 -12.35 -8.69
N LEU A 229 2.59 -13.32 -7.86
CA LEU A 229 1.70 -14.21 -7.10
C LEU A 229 0.65 -13.42 -6.29
N ARG A 230 1.08 -12.43 -5.53
CA ARG A 230 0.18 -11.61 -4.72
C ARG A 230 -0.82 -10.83 -5.57
N THR A 231 -0.36 -10.27 -6.70
CA THR A 231 -1.23 -9.60 -7.65
C THR A 231 -2.26 -10.54 -8.25
N ALA A 232 -1.86 -11.76 -8.64
CA ALA A 232 -2.77 -12.76 -9.20
C ALA A 232 -3.90 -13.14 -8.23
N ILE A 233 -3.61 -13.18 -6.92
CA ILE A 233 -4.56 -13.58 -5.89
C ILE A 233 -5.45 -12.41 -5.45
N TYR A 234 -4.88 -11.23 -5.21
CA TYR A 234 -5.62 -10.11 -4.63
C TYR A 234 -6.31 -9.20 -5.64
N LYS A 235 -5.65 -8.87 -6.76
CA LYS A 235 -6.12 -7.83 -7.69
C LYS A 235 -7.44 -8.17 -8.38
N GLN A 236 -7.72 -9.44 -8.61
CA GLN A 236 -8.86 -9.86 -9.44
C GLN A 236 -10.09 -10.32 -8.65
N GLN A 237 -10.08 -10.22 -7.34
CA GLN A 237 -11.19 -10.59 -6.44
C GLN A 237 -11.78 -12.01 -6.68
N GLN A 238 -11.02 -12.90 -7.29
CA GLN A 238 -11.50 -14.20 -7.72
C GLN A 238 -11.36 -15.28 -6.65
N PHE A 239 -10.51 -15.03 -5.66
CA PHE A 239 -10.24 -15.97 -4.58
C PHE A 239 -11.06 -15.59 -3.35
N GLU A 240 -12.12 -16.36 -3.07
CA GLU A 240 -12.98 -16.11 -1.92
C GLU A 240 -12.23 -16.11 -0.58
N PRO A 241 -11.28 -17.04 -0.32
CA PRO A 241 -10.48 -17.02 0.90
C PRO A 241 -9.67 -15.74 1.12
N ALA A 242 -9.26 -15.08 0.05
CA ALA A 242 -8.59 -13.77 0.15
C ALA A 242 -9.54 -12.65 0.58
N ARG A 243 -10.85 -12.81 0.35
CA ARG A 243 -11.89 -11.84 0.70
C ARG A 243 -12.57 -12.10 2.05
N ASN A 244 -12.77 -13.37 2.40
CA ASN A 244 -13.53 -13.76 3.60
C ASN A 244 -12.66 -13.96 4.84
N GLY A 245 -11.35 -13.71 4.75
CA GLY A 245 -10.40 -13.85 5.86
C GLY A 245 -9.81 -15.25 6.05
N SER A 246 -10.24 -16.26 5.30
CA SER A 246 -9.69 -17.63 5.45
C SER A 246 -8.21 -17.68 5.12
N LEU A 247 -7.77 -17.01 4.04
CA LEU A 247 -6.36 -16.89 3.71
C LEU A 247 -5.59 -16.16 4.82
N THR A 248 -6.14 -15.07 5.36
CA THR A 248 -5.51 -14.31 6.46
C THR A 248 -5.28 -15.19 7.69
N ASN A 249 -6.20 -16.10 8.02
CA ASN A 249 -6.02 -17.02 9.15
C ASN A 249 -4.81 -17.96 8.93
N TYR A 250 -4.63 -18.49 7.73
CA TYR A 250 -3.44 -19.29 7.40
C TYR A 250 -2.15 -18.47 7.51
N LEU A 251 -2.14 -17.29 6.91
CA LEU A 251 -0.96 -16.41 6.90
C LEU A 251 -0.60 -15.94 8.31
N THR A 252 -1.61 -15.65 9.12
CA THR A 252 -1.47 -15.34 10.55
C THR A 252 -0.78 -16.48 11.29
N GLY A 253 -1.32 -17.70 11.14
CA GLY A 253 -0.74 -18.87 11.81
C GLY A 253 0.69 -19.17 11.35
N ILE A 254 1.01 -18.96 10.08
CA ILE A 254 2.39 -19.09 9.56
C ILE A 254 3.31 -18.06 10.22
N ALA A 255 2.93 -16.79 10.20
CA ALA A 255 3.74 -15.72 10.79
C ALA A 255 3.96 -15.88 12.30
N GLU A 256 2.97 -16.44 13.01
CA GLU A 256 3.07 -16.75 14.44
C GLU A 256 3.73 -18.11 14.73
N GLN A 257 4.23 -18.81 13.71
CA GLN A 257 4.82 -20.14 13.84
C GLN A 257 3.88 -21.16 14.48
N SER A 258 2.57 -21.06 14.18
CA SER A 258 1.56 -21.98 14.68
C SER A 258 1.77 -23.40 14.16
N SER A 259 2.16 -24.31 15.03
CA SER A 259 2.36 -25.72 14.67
C SER A 259 1.10 -26.36 14.08
N SER A 260 -0.09 -25.97 14.53
CA SER A 260 -1.37 -26.44 14.00
C SER A 260 -1.54 -26.09 12.53
N ILE A 261 -1.34 -24.83 12.16
CA ILE A 261 -1.48 -24.35 10.77
C ILE A 261 -0.38 -24.95 9.89
N ILE A 262 0.86 -24.90 10.32
CA ILE A 262 2.00 -25.44 9.57
C ILE A 262 1.83 -26.93 9.30
N ASN A 263 1.43 -27.71 10.33
CA ASN A 263 1.17 -29.14 10.17
C ASN A 263 -0.04 -29.39 9.26
N GLN A 264 -1.09 -28.59 9.32
CA GLN A 264 -2.22 -28.69 8.41
C GLN A 264 -1.79 -28.55 6.95
N LEU A 265 -0.98 -27.54 6.61
CA LEU A 265 -0.46 -27.31 5.26
C LEU A 265 0.48 -28.43 4.78
N LYS A 266 1.25 -29.04 5.69
CA LYS A 266 2.08 -30.21 5.39
C LYS A 266 1.22 -31.45 5.14
N ASN A 267 0.31 -31.75 6.04
CA ASN A 267 -0.44 -33.01 6.06
C ASN A 267 -1.53 -33.08 4.98
N ASN A 268 -2.11 -31.94 4.57
CA ASN A 268 -3.09 -31.93 3.47
C ASN A 268 -2.46 -31.93 2.09
N GLY A 269 -1.13 -31.77 1.98
CA GLY A 269 -0.38 -31.81 0.72
C GLY A 269 -0.23 -30.45 0.02
N ALA A 270 -0.51 -29.34 0.70
CA ALA A 270 -0.46 -28.01 0.09
C ALA A 270 0.93 -27.64 -0.44
N TYR A 271 1.98 -27.89 0.32
CA TYR A 271 3.36 -27.67 -0.15
C TYR A 271 3.71 -28.53 -1.34
N GLY A 272 3.31 -29.81 -1.31
CA GLY A 272 3.53 -30.71 -2.44
C GLY A 272 2.80 -30.28 -3.71
N ALA A 273 1.62 -29.66 -3.58
CA ALA A 273 0.88 -29.10 -4.70
C ALA A 273 1.58 -27.88 -5.31
N VAL A 274 2.14 -27.01 -4.47
CA VAL A 274 2.93 -25.86 -4.93
C VAL A 274 4.18 -26.31 -5.67
N ASP A 275 4.92 -27.27 -5.12
CA ASP A 275 6.15 -27.80 -5.74
C ASP A 275 5.86 -28.52 -7.06
N GLU A 276 4.82 -29.35 -7.12
CA GLU A 276 4.38 -30.04 -8.34
C GLU A 276 3.95 -29.04 -9.42
N SER A 277 3.15 -28.04 -9.08
CA SER A 277 2.74 -27.00 -10.02
C SER A 277 3.93 -26.19 -10.56
N GLN A 278 4.96 -25.98 -9.74
CA GLN A 278 6.20 -25.31 -10.18
C GLN A 278 6.93 -26.19 -11.20
N SER A 279 7.10 -27.46 -10.89
CA SER A 279 7.79 -28.41 -11.79
C SER A 279 7.08 -28.54 -13.15
N ILE A 280 5.74 -28.59 -13.15
CA ILE A 280 4.93 -28.61 -14.38
C ILE A 280 5.14 -27.32 -15.19
N MET A 281 5.08 -26.16 -14.54
CA MET A 281 5.24 -24.89 -15.23
C MET A 281 6.66 -24.69 -15.75
N ASP A 282 7.68 -25.08 -15.00
CA ASP A 282 9.08 -25.00 -15.43
C ASP A 282 9.34 -25.87 -16.67
N ALA A 283 8.79 -27.10 -16.72
CA ALA A 283 8.87 -27.98 -17.88
C ALA A 283 8.15 -27.36 -19.10
N TYR A 284 6.99 -26.75 -18.91
CA TYR A 284 6.28 -26.02 -19.94
C TYR A 284 7.09 -24.84 -20.49
N LEU A 285 7.60 -23.99 -19.62
CA LEU A 285 8.32 -22.78 -20.03
C LEU A 285 9.68 -23.11 -20.69
N LYS A 286 10.35 -24.17 -20.25
CA LYS A 286 11.67 -24.57 -20.76
C LYS A 286 11.60 -25.36 -22.08
N ASN A 287 10.64 -26.27 -22.17
CA ASN A 287 10.64 -27.31 -23.24
C ASN A 287 9.33 -27.31 -24.05
N GLY A 288 8.36 -26.47 -23.77
CA GLY A 288 7.01 -26.50 -24.37
C GLY A 288 6.21 -27.78 -23.97
N THR A 289 6.60 -28.43 -22.88
CA THR A 289 5.92 -29.66 -22.40
C THR A 289 4.51 -29.31 -21.96
N LYS A 290 3.52 -30.13 -22.38
CA LYS A 290 2.12 -29.93 -21.96
C LYS A 290 1.99 -29.94 -20.42
N ARG A 291 1.14 -29.06 -19.88
CA ARG A 291 0.87 -28.99 -18.46
C ARG A 291 -0.13 -30.04 -18.04
N VAL A 292 0.35 -31.17 -17.56
CA VAL A 292 -0.47 -32.31 -17.13
C VAL A 292 -0.37 -32.49 -15.63
N ILE A 293 -1.52 -32.49 -14.94
CA ILE A 293 -1.59 -32.76 -13.50
C ILE A 293 -1.88 -34.22 -13.26
N PRO A 294 -0.99 -34.99 -12.62
CA PRO A 294 -1.18 -36.38 -12.33
C PRO A 294 -2.47 -36.63 -11.52
N GLY A 295 -3.30 -37.60 -12.02
CA GLY A 295 -4.52 -38.00 -11.34
C GLY A 295 -5.67 -36.97 -11.40
N PHE A 296 -5.54 -35.89 -12.18
CA PHE A 296 -6.60 -34.91 -12.35
C PHE A 296 -7.74 -35.43 -13.26
N GLY A 297 -7.41 -36.21 -14.26
CA GLY A 297 -8.39 -36.89 -15.12
C GLY A 297 -8.99 -36.02 -16.21
N ASP A 298 -8.42 -34.83 -16.48
CA ASP A 298 -8.82 -34.00 -17.59
C ASP A 298 -8.54 -34.74 -18.93
N THR A 299 -9.49 -34.66 -19.84
CA THR A 299 -9.33 -35.25 -21.20
C THR A 299 -8.58 -34.32 -22.15
N ARG A 300 -8.34 -33.07 -21.73
CA ARG A 300 -7.52 -32.12 -22.48
C ARG A 300 -6.04 -32.44 -22.28
N ASP A 301 -5.30 -32.27 -23.34
CA ASP A 301 -3.84 -32.54 -23.35
C ASP A 301 -3.02 -31.54 -22.54
N ASP A 302 -3.55 -30.34 -22.30
CA ASP A 302 -2.83 -29.22 -21.64
C ASP A 302 -3.73 -28.52 -20.65
N PHE A 303 -3.26 -28.34 -19.42
CA PHE A 303 -3.95 -27.60 -18.36
C PHE A 303 -3.70 -26.08 -18.53
N ASP A 304 -4.39 -25.44 -19.45
CA ASP A 304 -4.28 -24.01 -19.76
C ASP A 304 -5.37 -23.14 -19.09
N TYR A 305 -6.11 -23.71 -18.14
CA TYR A 305 -7.19 -23.00 -17.46
C TYR A 305 -6.70 -21.74 -16.71
N LEU A 306 -7.47 -20.67 -16.85
CA LEU A 306 -7.21 -19.39 -16.21
C LEU A 306 -8.17 -19.11 -15.05
N TYR A 307 -9.27 -19.86 -14.95
CA TYR A 307 -10.33 -19.63 -13.97
C TYR A 307 -10.83 -20.94 -13.36
N PHE A 308 -11.35 -20.83 -12.16
CA PHE A 308 -12.12 -21.92 -11.54
C PHE A 308 -13.17 -21.34 -10.59
N MET A 309 -14.21 -22.10 -10.33
CA MET A 309 -15.23 -21.84 -9.32
C MET A 309 -16.04 -23.11 -9.06
N THR A 310 -16.90 -23.08 -8.02
CA THR A 310 -17.85 -24.18 -7.81
C THR A 310 -18.87 -24.25 -8.95
N PRO A 311 -19.37 -25.45 -9.31
CA PRO A 311 -20.43 -25.58 -10.33
C PRO A 311 -21.67 -24.75 -10.02
N LYS A 312 -22.01 -24.58 -8.74
CA LYS A 312 -23.10 -23.73 -8.30
C LYS A 312 -22.85 -22.26 -8.62
N ALA A 313 -21.65 -21.76 -8.33
CA ALA A 313 -21.27 -20.39 -8.65
C ALA A 313 -21.28 -20.14 -10.16
N PHE A 314 -20.78 -21.08 -10.96
CA PHE A 314 -20.78 -21.04 -12.42
C PHE A 314 -22.21 -20.89 -12.98
N LYS A 315 -23.15 -21.68 -12.46
CA LYS A 315 -24.58 -21.60 -12.82
C LYS A 315 -25.18 -20.27 -12.40
N ASN A 316 -24.95 -19.83 -11.17
CA ASN A 316 -25.51 -18.59 -10.62
C ASN A 316 -25.03 -17.33 -11.37
N LEU A 317 -23.83 -17.36 -11.92
CA LEU A 317 -23.28 -16.27 -12.73
C LEU A 317 -23.72 -16.32 -14.20
N ASN A 318 -24.60 -17.28 -14.57
CA ASN A 318 -25.09 -17.49 -15.93
C ASN A 318 -23.96 -17.63 -16.96
N MET A 319 -22.93 -18.45 -16.60
CA MET A 319 -21.79 -18.65 -17.48
C MET A 319 -22.14 -19.59 -18.65
N ASP A 320 -21.56 -19.33 -19.80
CA ASP A 320 -21.71 -20.15 -21.01
C ASP A 320 -20.71 -21.30 -21.00
N LYS A 321 -21.19 -22.50 -20.69
CA LYS A 321 -20.33 -23.68 -20.51
C LYS A 321 -19.52 -24.04 -21.76
N GLU A 322 -20.12 -23.92 -22.95
CA GLU A 322 -19.46 -24.28 -24.22
C GLU A 322 -18.37 -23.25 -24.58
N LYS A 323 -18.68 -21.96 -24.49
CA LYS A 323 -17.72 -20.89 -24.78
C LYS A 323 -16.64 -20.74 -23.73
N CYS A 324 -16.91 -21.15 -22.48
CA CYS A 324 -15.90 -21.15 -21.40
C CYS A 324 -14.86 -22.25 -21.55
N VAL A 325 -15.12 -23.31 -22.29
CA VAL A 325 -14.23 -24.51 -22.38
C VAL A 325 -13.93 -25.07 -21.00
N THR A 326 -14.82 -25.91 -20.49
CA THR A 326 -14.82 -26.28 -19.07
C THR A 326 -14.41 -27.73 -18.84
N TYR A 327 -13.79 -27.97 -17.66
CA TYR A 327 -13.64 -29.28 -17.05
C TYR A 327 -14.07 -29.21 -15.58
N THR A 328 -14.72 -30.27 -15.08
CA THR A 328 -15.12 -30.35 -13.65
C THR A 328 -14.34 -31.47 -12.98
N TYR A 329 -13.53 -31.09 -12.00
CA TYR A 329 -12.86 -32.00 -11.10
C TYR A 329 -13.70 -32.21 -9.85
N THR A 330 -13.96 -33.46 -9.47
CA THR A 330 -14.72 -33.82 -8.26
C THR A 330 -13.89 -34.73 -7.39
N TYR A 331 -13.65 -34.33 -6.16
CA TYR A 331 -13.04 -35.15 -5.13
C TYR A 331 -14.12 -35.73 -4.20
N LYS A 332 -14.07 -37.03 -3.98
CA LYS A 332 -15.01 -37.76 -3.10
C LYS A 332 -14.27 -38.36 -1.92
N TRP A 333 -14.83 -38.26 -0.75
CA TRP A 333 -14.27 -38.89 0.46
C TRP A 333 -15.38 -39.33 1.41
N THR A 334 -15.02 -40.19 2.35
CA THR A 334 -15.89 -40.62 3.44
C THR A 334 -15.36 -40.05 4.75
N THR A 335 -16.23 -39.43 5.55
CA THR A 335 -15.88 -38.95 6.88
C THR A 335 -15.59 -40.11 7.83
N SER A 336 -14.98 -39.83 8.98
CA SER A 336 -14.78 -40.81 10.05
C SER A 336 -16.09 -41.43 10.58
N SER A 337 -17.21 -40.71 10.45
CA SER A 337 -18.56 -41.18 10.77
C SER A 337 -19.22 -42.00 9.65
N GLY A 338 -18.51 -42.32 8.58
CA GLY A 338 -19.03 -43.10 7.42
C GLY A 338 -19.87 -42.28 6.44
N THR A 339 -19.97 -40.95 6.58
CA THR A 339 -20.76 -40.13 5.66
C THR A 339 -19.96 -39.83 4.38
N ALA A 340 -20.52 -40.17 3.22
CA ALA A 340 -19.94 -39.80 1.93
C ALA A 340 -20.05 -38.28 1.70
N ARG A 341 -18.99 -37.67 1.22
CA ARG A 341 -18.87 -36.24 0.88
C ARG A 341 -18.21 -36.08 -0.47
N GLU A 342 -18.52 -34.97 -1.12
CA GLU A 342 -17.82 -34.56 -2.35
C GLU A 342 -17.64 -33.05 -2.38
N ASP A 343 -16.58 -32.63 -3.09
CA ASP A 343 -16.29 -31.22 -3.39
C ASP A 343 -15.86 -31.12 -4.85
N SER A 344 -16.29 -30.09 -5.54
CA SER A 344 -16.07 -29.95 -6.97
C SER A 344 -15.68 -28.53 -7.34
N HIS A 345 -14.67 -28.43 -8.22
CA HIS A 345 -14.35 -27.20 -8.92
C HIS A 345 -14.50 -27.38 -10.44
N MET A 346 -15.08 -26.39 -11.05
CA MET A 346 -15.14 -26.26 -12.50
C MET A 346 -14.04 -25.33 -12.96
N PHE A 347 -13.14 -25.83 -13.80
CA PHE A 347 -12.02 -25.10 -14.39
C PHE A 347 -12.38 -24.66 -15.80
N PHE A 348 -11.97 -23.45 -16.22
CA PHE A 348 -12.30 -22.94 -17.54
C PHE A 348 -11.29 -21.93 -18.06
N VAL A 349 -11.22 -21.81 -19.38
CA VAL A 349 -10.25 -20.94 -20.07
C VAL A 349 -10.81 -19.53 -20.23
N ASN A 350 -12.06 -19.40 -20.67
CA ASN A 350 -12.65 -18.12 -21.04
C ASN A 350 -13.76 -17.72 -20.06
N TRP A 351 -13.82 -16.43 -19.73
CA TRP A 351 -14.89 -15.88 -18.90
C TRP A 351 -16.01 -15.33 -19.79
N VAL A 352 -16.99 -16.15 -20.12
CA VAL A 352 -18.10 -15.80 -21.01
C VAL A 352 -19.43 -16.07 -20.33
N LYS A 353 -20.29 -15.07 -20.23
CA LYS A 353 -21.68 -15.21 -19.77
C LYS A 353 -22.60 -15.52 -20.97
N LYS A 354 -23.70 -16.25 -20.73
CA LYS A 354 -24.75 -16.40 -21.70
C LYS A 354 -25.33 -15.02 -22.02
N GLN A 355 -25.60 -14.79 -23.31
CA GLN A 355 -26.37 -13.62 -23.71
C GLN A 355 -27.81 -13.83 -23.22
N SER A 356 -28.36 -12.82 -22.56
CA SER A 356 -29.77 -12.78 -22.12
C SER A 356 -30.71 -12.65 -23.32
#